data_dea621499114775dc3ad4bcd5d7eee5b
#
_entry.id   dea621499114775dc3ad4bcd5d7eee5b
#
_cell.length_a   1.000
_cell.length_b   1.000
_cell.length_c   1.000
_cell.angle_alpha   90.00
_cell.angle_beta   90.00
_cell.angle_gamma   90.00
#
_symmetry.space_group_name_H-M   'P 1'
#
loop_
_entity.id
_entity.type
_entity.pdbx_description
1 polymer ?
#
loop_
_entity_poly.entity_id
_entity_poly.type
_entity_poly.pdbx_seq_one_letter_code
_entity_poly.pdbx_strand_id
1 'polypeptide(L)'
;RFAMRVARGVTGRSKVLVFTGCYHGTVDDAMVRQVGAKTRARLGLVGQVADLSKAAICVEFNDLAAVEVALATGEVAAILTEPALTNCAMVLPAPGFLEGLRVLATKYGALLILDETHTISTGLGGYKGRYGLEPDMFVVGKCVAGGVATGVWGLSPELAVRLQAYNNQKPAGHSGMGTTLSA
;
A
#
# COMPACT_ATOMS: atom_id res chain seq x y z
N ARG A 1 4.25 -1.29 6.91
CA ARG A 1 5.25 -0.21 7.00
C ARG A 1 6.43 -0.44 6.08
N PHE A 2 7.08 -1.62 6.08
CA PHE A 2 8.26 -1.89 5.24
C PHE A 2 7.98 -1.74 3.74
N ALA A 3 6.85 -2.28 3.25
CA ALA A 3 6.46 -2.14 1.86
C ALA A 3 6.39 -0.66 1.40
N MET A 4 5.83 0.23 2.24
CA MET A 4 5.78 1.67 1.95
C MET A 4 7.17 2.31 1.92
N ARG A 5 8.09 1.90 2.82
CA ARG A 5 9.48 2.38 2.81
C ARG A 5 10.21 1.96 1.55
N VAL A 6 10.04 0.70 1.14
CA VAL A 6 10.60 0.20 -0.12
C VAL A 6 10.07 1.01 -1.30
N ALA A 7 8.75 1.21 -1.36
CA ALA A 7 8.13 1.99 -2.43
C ALA A 7 8.72 3.40 -2.54
N ARG A 8 8.81 4.11 -1.40
CA ARG A 8 9.42 5.44 -1.36
C ARG A 8 10.89 5.43 -1.76
N GLY A 9 11.64 4.46 -1.28
CA GLY A 9 13.06 4.34 -1.60
C GLY A 9 13.33 4.14 -3.08
N VAL A 10 12.66 3.16 -3.71
CA VAL A 10 12.93 2.81 -5.11
C VAL A 10 12.30 3.78 -6.13
N THR A 11 11.30 4.58 -5.72
CA THR A 11 10.67 5.58 -6.59
C THR A 11 11.18 6.99 -6.36
N GLY A 12 11.81 7.27 -5.22
CA GLY A 12 12.19 8.62 -4.79
C GLY A 12 11.01 9.53 -4.44
N ARG A 13 9.80 8.98 -4.33
CA ARG A 13 8.56 9.74 -4.07
C ARG A 13 8.13 9.59 -2.63
N SER A 14 7.39 10.57 -2.10
CA SER A 14 7.08 10.64 -0.66
C SER A 14 5.71 10.12 -0.27
N LYS A 15 4.70 10.23 -1.14
CA LYS A 15 3.31 9.95 -0.80
C LYS A 15 2.89 8.53 -1.16
N VAL A 16 1.94 8.01 -0.40
CA VAL A 16 1.22 6.77 -0.69
C VAL A 16 -0.24 7.12 -0.94
N LEU A 17 -0.84 6.59 -2.01
CA LEU A 17 -2.26 6.72 -2.26
C LEU A 17 -3.00 5.61 -1.52
N VAL A 18 -4.00 5.96 -0.75
CA VAL A 18 -4.89 5.04 -0.03
C VAL A 18 -6.36 5.43 -0.26
N PHE A 19 -7.28 4.59 0.18
CA PHE A 19 -8.71 4.79 -0.04
C PHE A 19 -9.45 5.10 1.26
N THR A 20 -10.48 5.94 1.17
CA THR A 20 -11.38 6.20 2.31
C THR A 20 -11.99 4.89 2.79
N GLY A 21 -11.93 4.64 4.10
CA GLY A 21 -12.46 3.41 4.70
C GLY A 21 -11.47 2.22 4.73
N CYS A 22 -10.34 2.27 4.01
CA CYS A 22 -9.33 1.21 4.10
C CYS A 22 -8.71 1.12 5.51
N TYR A 23 -8.12 -0.04 5.85
CA TYR A 23 -7.38 -0.19 7.10
C TYR A 23 -6.14 -1.09 6.88
N HIS A 24 -4.97 -0.57 7.17
CA HIS A 24 -3.69 -1.24 6.95
C HIS A 24 -2.87 -1.39 8.23
N GLY A 25 -3.55 -1.55 9.35
CA GLY A 25 -2.91 -1.59 10.68
C GLY A 25 -2.55 -0.20 11.21
N THR A 26 -1.81 -0.16 12.31
CA THR A 26 -1.38 1.07 12.97
C THR A 26 -0.20 1.72 12.24
N VAL A 27 -0.41 2.10 10.99
CA VAL A 27 0.57 2.82 10.16
C VAL A 27 0.05 4.23 9.93
N ASP A 28 0.63 5.19 10.61
CA ASP A 28 0.18 6.59 10.63
C ASP A 28 -0.07 7.15 9.23
N ASP A 29 0.84 6.91 8.30
CA ASP A 29 0.75 7.36 6.91
C ASP A 29 -0.51 6.86 6.15
N ALA A 30 -1.17 5.80 6.63
CA ALA A 30 -2.41 5.26 6.05
C ALA A 30 -3.66 5.64 6.85
N MET A 31 -3.50 6.33 8.00
CA MET A 31 -4.59 6.73 8.88
C MET A 31 -5.23 8.05 8.43
N VAL A 32 -5.58 8.11 7.17
CA VAL A 32 -6.18 9.29 6.53
C VAL A 32 -7.57 9.01 5.98
N ARG A 33 -8.30 10.06 5.67
CA ARG A 33 -9.59 10.05 4.99
C ARG A 33 -9.70 11.20 3.99
N GLN A 34 -10.56 11.09 3.02
CA GLN A 34 -10.91 12.19 2.15
C GLN A 34 -11.96 13.09 2.82
N VAL A 35 -11.80 14.40 2.67
CA VAL A 35 -12.78 15.42 3.07
C VAL A 35 -12.86 16.47 1.96
N GLY A 36 -13.89 16.43 1.17
CA GLY A 36 -13.94 17.15 -0.10
C GLY A 36 -12.78 16.72 -1.00
N ALA A 37 -12.04 17.65 -1.55
CA ALA A 37 -10.84 17.36 -2.37
C ALA A 37 -9.55 17.21 -1.54
N LYS A 38 -9.63 17.14 -0.21
CA LYS A 38 -8.43 17.17 0.65
C LYS A 38 -8.27 15.88 1.44
N THR A 39 -7.02 15.43 1.58
CA THR A 39 -6.63 14.40 2.53
C THR A 39 -6.54 15.00 3.94
N ARG A 40 -7.12 14.32 4.91
CA ARG A 40 -7.09 14.68 6.33
C ARG A 40 -6.82 13.44 7.18
N ALA A 41 -6.28 13.63 8.36
CA ALA A 41 -6.20 12.57 9.35
C ALA A 41 -7.60 12.01 9.67
N ARG A 42 -7.69 10.73 10.02
CA ARG A 42 -8.93 10.13 10.52
C ARG A 42 -9.34 10.79 11.83
N LEU A 43 -10.63 10.84 12.09
CA LEU A 43 -11.16 11.31 13.37
C LEU A 43 -10.77 10.34 14.49
N GLY A 44 -10.50 10.87 15.66
CA GLY A 44 -10.24 10.07 16.86
C GLY A 44 -8.83 9.46 16.95
N LEU A 45 -7.89 9.83 16.07
CA LEU A 45 -6.51 9.42 16.23
C LEU A 45 -5.90 10.05 17.49
N VAL A 46 -5.18 9.24 18.26
CA VAL A 46 -4.52 9.64 19.51
C VAL A 46 -3.02 9.84 19.24
N GLY A 47 -2.47 10.94 19.78
CA GLY A 47 -1.03 11.20 19.78
C GLY A 47 -0.46 11.56 18.39
N GLN A 48 -1.26 12.07 17.50
CA GLN A 48 -0.84 12.46 16.16
C GLN A 48 -0.02 13.75 16.21
N VAL A 49 1.25 13.69 15.78
CA VAL A 49 2.17 14.81 15.83
C VAL A 49 2.49 15.40 14.47
N ALA A 50 2.17 14.70 13.38
CA ALA A 50 2.49 15.10 12.00
C ALA A 50 1.23 15.34 11.16
N ASP A 51 1.35 16.21 10.16
CA ASP A 51 0.32 16.36 9.13
C ASP A 51 0.42 15.18 8.15
N LEU A 52 -0.50 14.23 8.26
CA LEU A 52 -0.51 13.01 7.46
C LEU A 52 -0.76 13.27 5.96
N SER A 53 -1.31 14.42 5.59
CA SER A 53 -1.49 14.79 4.17
C SER A 53 -0.16 14.99 3.43
N LYS A 54 0.94 15.14 4.16
CA LYS A 54 2.29 15.19 3.59
C LYS A 54 2.82 13.82 3.19
N ALA A 55 2.30 12.76 3.78
CA ALA A 55 2.74 11.38 3.57
C ALA A 55 1.75 10.53 2.75
N ALA A 56 0.51 10.99 2.59
CA ALA A 56 -0.54 10.26 1.90
C ALA A 56 -1.46 11.15 1.06
N ILE A 57 -2.04 10.56 0.02
CA ILE A 57 -3.22 11.06 -0.68
C ILE A 57 -4.34 10.05 -0.46
N CYS A 58 -5.53 10.53 -0.10
CA CYS A 58 -6.70 9.68 0.09
C CYS A 58 -7.78 10.04 -0.92
N VAL A 59 -8.31 9.04 -1.62
CA VAL A 59 -9.41 9.16 -2.57
C VAL A 59 -10.50 8.14 -2.25
N GLU A 60 -11.67 8.24 -2.89
CA GLU A 60 -12.72 7.25 -2.74
C GLU A 60 -12.38 5.94 -3.48
N PHE A 61 -12.80 4.82 -2.90
CA PHE A 61 -12.65 3.51 -3.53
C PHE A 61 -13.59 3.41 -4.73
N ASN A 62 -13.18 2.72 -5.78
CA ASN A 62 -13.90 2.63 -7.07
C ASN A 62 -13.90 3.90 -7.93
N ASP A 63 -13.08 4.90 -7.61
CA ASP A 63 -12.93 6.13 -8.39
C ASP A 63 -11.56 6.18 -9.10
N LEU A 64 -11.44 5.52 -10.27
CA LEU A 64 -10.20 5.53 -11.07
C LEU A 64 -9.84 6.94 -11.57
N ALA A 65 -10.81 7.82 -11.76
CA ALA A 65 -10.53 9.17 -12.22
C ALA A 65 -9.81 9.98 -11.11
N ALA A 66 -10.26 9.87 -9.87
CA ALA A 66 -9.56 10.48 -8.73
C ALA A 66 -8.17 9.87 -8.50
N VAL A 67 -8.01 8.54 -8.69
CA VAL A 67 -6.70 7.88 -8.66
C VAL A 67 -5.77 8.47 -9.71
N GLU A 68 -6.23 8.61 -10.95
CA GLU A 68 -5.42 9.16 -12.04
C GLU A 68 -4.97 10.59 -11.75
N VAL A 69 -5.87 11.45 -11.28
CA VAL A 69 -5.54 12.83 -10.87
C VAL A 69 -4.47 12.84 -9.78
N ALA A 70 -4.58 11.96 -8.78
CA ALA A 70 -3.59 11.87 -7.71
C ALA A 70 -2.22 11.39 -8.22
N LEU A 71 -2.18 10.41 -9.11
CA LEU A 71 -0.94 9.88 -9.70
C LEU A 71 -0.25 10.88 -10.62
N ALA A 72 -1.02 11.69 -11.35
CA ALA A 72 -0.51 12.72 -12.25
C ALA A 72 0.32 13.81 -11.53
N THR A 73 0.20 13.95 -10.21
CA THR A 73 1.04 14.85 -9.40
C THR A 73 2.52 14.45 -9.41
N GLY A 74 2.85 13.20 -9.74
CA GLY A 74 4.21 12.67 -9.68
C GLY A 74 4.74 12.41 -8.26
N GLU A 75 3.95 12.65 -7.21
CA GLU A 75 4.38 12.52 -5.81
C GLU A 75 4.11 11.13 -5.21
N VAL A 76 3.30 10.30 -5.88
CA VAL A 76 2.83 9.01 -5.35
C VAL A 76 3.85 7.91 -5.63
N ALA A 77 4.42 7.35 -4.56
CA ALA A 77 5.32 6.20 -4.60
C ALA A 77 4.59 4.88 -4.87
N ALA A 78 3.42 4.71 -4.25
CA ALA A 78 2.61 3.51 -4.40
C ALA A 78 1.12 3.78 -4.16
N ILE A 79 0.28 2.96 -4.79
CA ILE A 79 -1.10 2.73 -4.40
C ILE A 79 -1.10 1.59 -3.40
N LEU A 80 -1.66 1.80 -2.21
CA LEU A 80 -1.85 0.77 -1.19
C LEU A 80 -3.35 0.52 -1.03
N THR A 81 -3.79 -0.69 -1.33
CA THR A 81 -5.20 -1.07 -1.31
C THR A 81 -5.45 -2.45 -0.75
N GLU A 82 -6.58 -2.63 -0.07
CA GLU A 82 -7.20 -3.94 0.07
C GLU A 82 -7.86 -4.31 -1.28
N PRO A 83 -7.92 -5.58 -1.71
CA PRO A 83 -8.72 -5.97 -2.88
C PRO A 83 -10.22 -5.71 -2.73
N ALA A 84 -10.73 -5.80 -1.50
CA ALA A 84 -12.06 -5.36 -1.08
C ALA A 84 -11.91 -4.67 0.28
N LEU A 85 -12.60 -3.54 0.50
CA LEU A 85 -12.49 -2.84 1.79
C LEU A 85 -13.29 -3.60 2.85
N THR A 86 -12.60 -4.18 3.80
CA THR A 86 -13.20 -5.11 4.77
C THR A 86 -13.56 -4.45 6.11
N ASN A 87 -13.12 -3.22 6.35
CA ASN A 87 -13.33 -2.52 7.62
C ASN A 87 -14.48 -1.49 7.56
N CYS A 88 -15.18 -1.40 6.44
CA CYS A 88 -16.29 -0.47 6.21
C CYS A 88 -17.46 -1.14 5.49
N ALA A 89 -18.00 -2.20 6.11
CA ALA A 89 -19.15 -2.98 5.62
C ALA A 89 -18.90 -3.73 4.30
N MET A 90 -17.67 -4.17 4.02
CA MET A 90 -17.31 -5.01 2.88
C MET A 90 -17.63 -4.36 1.52
N VAL A 91 -16.92 -3.29 1.18
CA VAL A 91 -17.06 -2.65 -0.14
C VAL A 91 -16.27 -3.44 -1.18
N LEU A 92 -16.96 -4.00 -2.15
CA LEU A 92 -16.35 -4.76 -3.24
C LEU A 92 -15.79 -3.81 -4.33
N PRO A 93 -14.73 -4.23 -5.03
CA PRO A 93 -14.25 -3.51 -6.19
C PRO A 93 -15.30 -3.55 -7.31
N ALA A 94 -15.53 -2.43 -7.96
CA ALA A 94 -16.29 -2.40 -9.20
C ALA A 94 -15.56 -3.20 -10.30
N PRO A 95 -16.27 -3.78 -11.29
CA PRO A 95 -15.63 -4.46 -12.40
C PRO A 95 -14.57 -3.59 -13.07
N GLY A 96 -13.35 -4.13 -13.24
CA GLY A 96 -12.23 -3.42 -13.85
C GLY A 96 -11.47 -2.45 -12.94
N PHE A 97 -11.90 -2.23 -11.70
CA PHE A 97 -11.24 -1.27 -10.81
C PHE A 97 -9.81 -1.68 -10.44
N LEU A 98 -9.61 -2.93 -10.00
CA LEU A 98 -8.28 -3.40 -9.58
C LEU A 98 -7.30 -3.49 -10.76
N GLU A 99 -7.78 -3.93 -11.91
CA GLU A 99 -7.03 -3.93 -13.16
C GLU A 99 -6.68 -2.50 -13.59
N GLY A 100 -7.61 -1.58 -13.46
CA GLY A 100 -7.40 -0.15 -13.69
C GLY A 100 -6.33 0.45 -12.79
N LEU A 101 -6.28 0.06 -11.51
CA LEU A 101 -5.19 0.46 -10.61
C LEU A 101 -3.83 0.00 -11.11
N ARG A 102 -3.72 -1.25 -11.62
CA ARG A 102 -2.46 -1.76 -12.21
C ARG A 102 -2.04 -0.94 -13.41
N VAL A 103 -2.98 -0.69 -14.33
CA VAL A 103 -2.72 0.11 -15.54
C VAL A 103 -2.24 1.52 -15.17
N LEU A 104 -2.94 2.20 -14.27
CA LEU A 104 -2.59 3.55 -13.83
C LEU A 104 -1.25 3.57 -13.08
N ALA A 105 -1.01 2.61 -12.19
CA ALA A 105 0.27 2.52 -11.48
C ALA A 105 1.44 2.38 -12.47
N THR A 106 1.31 1.53 -13.48
CA THR A 106 2.31 1.37 -14.54
C THR A 106 2.50 2.66 -15.34
N LYS A 107 1.41 3.28 -15.79
CA LYS A 107 1.42 4.52 -16.59
C LYS A 107 2.18 5.65 -15.88
N TYR A 108 1.99 5.81 -14.58
CA TYR A 108 2.59 6.88 -13.79
C TYR A 108 3.86 6.47 -13.02
N GLY A 109 4.34 5.24 -13.20
CA GLY A 109 5.54 4.73 -12.52
C GLY A 109 5.41 4.64 -11.00
N ALA A 110 4.20 4.49 -10.48
CA ALA A 110 3.92 4.17 -9.10
C ALA A 110 3.90 2.63 -8.91
N LEU A 111 4.07 2.16 -7.68
CA LEU A 111 3.94 0.74 -7.35
C LEU A 111 2.50 0.42 -6.92
N LEU A 112 2.07 -0.82 -7.15
CA LEU A 112 0.81 -1.35 -6.62
C LEU A 112 1.12 -2.31 -5.47
N ILE A 113 0.60 -2.00 -4.27
CA ILE A 113 0.70 -2.82 -3.07
C ILE A 113 -0.70 -3.36 -2.73
N LEU A 114 -0.89 -4.67 -2.76
CA LEU A 114 -2.12 -5.30 -2.29
C LEU A 114 -1.98 -5.74 -0.82
N ASP A 115 -2.90 -5.30 0.01
CA ASP A 115 -3.06 -5.77 1.38
C ASP A 115 -4.09 -6.89 1.41
N GLU A 116 -3.60 -8.11 1.50
CA GLU A 116 -4.43 -9.32 1.54
C GLU A 116 -4.64 -9.87 2.96
N THR A 117 -4.46 -9.04 3.97
CA THR A 117 -4.61 -9.46 5.38
C THR A 117 -5.98 -10.12 5.66
N HIS A 118 -7.04 -9.68 4.99
CA HIS A 118 -8.38 -10.30 5.09
C HIS A 118 -8.78 -11.14 3.89
N THR A 119 -8.09 -11.00 2.76
CA THR A 119 -8.49 -11.64 1.50
C THR A 119 -7.60 -12.80 1.09
N ILE A 120 -6.53 -13.09 1.85
CA ILE A 120 -5.63 -14.22 1.57
C ILE A 120 -6.35 -15.57 1.58
N SER A 121 -7.45 -15.71 2.33
CA SER A 121 -8.28 -16.92 2.41
C SER A 121 -9.27 -17.07 1.25
N THR A 122 -9.34 -16.15 0.30
CA THR A 122 -10.28 -16.20 -0.83
C THR A 122 -10.04 -17.42 -1.73
N GLY A 123 -8.82 -17.94 -1.80
CA GLY A 123 -8.47 -19.11 -2.57
C GLY A 123 -6.96 -19.35 -2.61
N LEU A 124 -6.54 -20.32 -3.40
CA LEU A 124 -5.13 -20.59 -3.63
C LEU A 124 -4.43 -19.35 -4.23
N GLY A 125 -3.38 -18.89 -3.57
CA GLY A 125 -2.68 -17.66 -3.94
C GLY A 125 -3.40 -16.36 -3.53
N GLY A 126 -4.42 -16.44 -2.64
CA GLY A 126 -5.20 -15.32 -2.17
C GLY A 126 -6.16 -14.74 -3.21
N TYR A 127 -6.62 -13.53 -2.97
CA TYR A 127 -7.45 -12.80 -3.92
C TYR A 127 -6.70 -12.55 -5.23
N LYS A 128 -5.44 -12.13 -5.13
CA LYS A 128 -4.59 -11.90 -6.30
C LYS A 128 -4.47 -13.16 -7.18
N GLY A 129 -4.24 -14.33 -6.59
CA GLY A 129 -4.12 -15.58 -7.34
C GLY A 129 -5.44 -15.98 -8.01
N ARG A 130 -6.57 -15.83 -7.31
CA ARG A 130 -7.89 -16.15 -7.84
C ARG A 130 -8.32 -15.25 -9.00
N TYR A 131 -7.96 -13.98 -8.99
CA TYR A 131 -8.40 -13.00 -9.99
C TYR A 131 -7.28 -12.53 -10.92
N GLY A 132 -6.10 -13.18 -10.90
CA GLY A 132 -5.00 -12.87 -11.81
C GLY A 132 -4.42 -11.47 -11.65
N LEU A 133 -4.43 -10.91 -10.44
CA LEU A 133 -3.87 -9.58 -10.19
C LEU A 133 -2.34 -9.65 -10.05
N GLU A 134 -1.65 -8.67 -10.61
CA GLU A 134 -0.19 -8.58 -10.61
C GLU A 134 0.30 -7.34 -9.85
N PRO A 135 0.31 -7.35 -8.50
CA PRO A 135 0.88 -6.27 -7.72
C PRO A 135 2.42 -6.32 -7.76
N ASP A 136 3.05 -5.16 -7.55
CA ASP A 136 4.50 -5.09 -7.30
C ASP A 136 4.86 -5.64 -5.92
N MET A 137 3.97 -5.45 -4.95
CA MET A 137 4.08 -6.00 -3.59
C MET A 137 2.74 -6.50 -3.08
N PHE A 138 2.78 -7.49 -2.20
CA PHE A 138 1.65 -7.84 -1.36
C PHE A 138 2.05 -7.84 0.11
N VAL A 139 1.09 -7.60 0.99
CA VAL A 139 1.25 -7.70 2.43
C VAL A 139 0.14 -8.54 3.03
N VAL A 140 0.44 -9.27 4.09
CA VAL A 140 -0.51 -10.10 4.81
C VAL A 140 -0.11 -10.19 6.28
N GLY A 141 -1.10 -10.24 7.14
CA GLY A 141 -0.92 -10.38 8.59
C GLY A 141 -1.96 -11.34 9.16
N LYS A 142 -2.31 -11.16 10.42
CA LYS A 142 -3.36 -11.89 11.15
C LYS A 142 -3.20 -13.41 11.10
N CYS A 143 -3.84 -14.09 10.14
CA CYS A 143 -3.93 -15.55 10.10
C CYS A 143 -2.62 -16.28 9.79
N VAL A 144 -1.58 -15.59 9.28
CA VAL A 144 -0.37 -16.26 8.76
C VAL A 144 0.52 -16.90 9.83
N ALA A 145 0.34 -16.56 11.09
CA ALA A 145 1.19 -17.08 12.18
C ALA A 145 0.45 -17.75 13.33
N GLY A 146 -0.82 -18.11 13.14
CA GLY A 146 -1.55 -18.95 14.12
C GLY A 146 -1.63 -18.37 15.53
N GLY A 147 -1.68 -17.03 15.67
CA GLY A 147 -1.78 -16.35 16.98
C GLY A 147 -0.50 -15.63 17.41
N VAL A 148 0.62 -15.80 16.72
CA VAL A 148 1.82 -15.01 16.93
C VAL A 148 1.73 -13.72 16.13
N ALA A 149 2.10 -12.57 16.72
CA ALA A 149 2.08 -11.27 16.04
C ALA A 149 3.11 -11.25 14.89
N THR A 150 2.65 -11.47 13.67
CA THR A 150 3.48 -11.60 12.47
C THR A 150 2.87 -10.87 11.29
N GLY A 151 3.70 -10.31 10.45
CA GLY A 151 3.31 -9.80 9.14
C GLY A 151 4.31 -10.25 8.09
N VAL A 152 3.81 -10.63 6.93
CA VAL A 152 4.60 -11.05 5.77
C VAL A 152 4.37 -10.06 4.64
N TRP A 153 5.39 -9.78 3.88
CA TRP A 153 5.30 -9.01 2.64
C TRP A 153 6.19 -9.61 1.57
N GLY A 154 5.78 -9.49 0.33
CA GLY A 154 6.50 -10.04 -0.82
C GLY A 154 6.67 -8.98 -1.91
N LEU A 155 7.64 -9.22 -2.78
CA LEU A 155 8.00 -8.37 -3.92
C LEU A 155 7.84 -9.16 -5.22
N SER A 156 7.53 -8.45 -6.31
CA SER A 156 7.74 -9.02 -7.64
C SER A 156 9.24 -9.18 -7.94
N PRO A 157 9.63 -10.09 -8.85
CA PRO A 157 11.03 -10.25 -9.24
C PRO A 157 11.65 -8.94 -9.75
N GLU A 158 10.91 -8.17 -10.53
CA GLU A 158 11.34 -6.90 -11.10
C GLU A 158 11.62 -5.86 -10.00
N LEU A 159 10.72 -5.79 -9.01
CA LEU A 159 10.90 -4.88 -7.89
C LEU A 159 12.07 -5.32 -6.99
N ALA A 160 12.30 -6.63 -6.84
CA ALA A 160 13.44 -7.15 -6.08
C ALA A 160 14.78 -6.70 -6.70
N VAL A 161 14.90 -6.73 -8.02
CA VAL A 161 16.08 -6.20 -8.74
C VAL A 161 16.24 -4.69 -8.51
N ARG A 162 15.17 -3.92 -8.59
CA ARG A 162 15.21 -2.46 -8.33
C ARG A 162 15.61 -2.16 -6.88
N LEU A 163 15.10 -2.91 -5.93
CA LEU A 163 15.45 -2.76 -4.51
C LEU A 163 16.92 -3.09 -4.26
N GLN A 164 17.44 -4.16 -4.88
CA GLN A 164 18.86 -4.50 -4.79
C GLN A 164 19.74 -3.38 -5.34
N ALA A 165 19.41 -2.84 -6.51
CA ALA A 165 20.13 -1.71 -7.11
C ALA A 165 20.10 -0.47 -6.20
N TYR A 166 18.94 -0.17 -5.59
CA TYR A 166 18.79 0.92 -4.63
C TYR A 166 19.66 0.70 -3.38
N ASN A 167 19.70 -0.51 -2.84
CA ASN A 167 20.50 -0.82 -1.66
C ASN A 167 22.00 -0.76 -1.93
N ASN A 168 22.46 -1.13 -3.12
CA ASN A 168 23.86 -1.07 -3.50
C ASN A 168 24.43 0.37 -3.54
N GLN A 169 23.56 1.37 -3.60
CA GLN A 169 23.94 2.79 -3.55
C GLN A 169 24.09 3.32 -2.11
N LYS A 170 23.77 2.51 -1.10
CA LYS A 170 23.82 2.91 0.31
C LYS A 170 25.15 2.55 0.95
N PRO A 171 25.56 3.28 2.00
CA PRO A 171 26.73 2.90 2.79
C PRO A 171 26.62 1.46 3.30
N ALA A 172 27.73 0.73 3.24
CA ALA A 172 27.79 -0.63 3.75
C ALA A 172 27.41 -0.70 5.24
N GLY A 173 26.77 -1.78 5.63
CA GLY A 173 26.41 -2.05 7.04
C GLY A 173 25.05 -1.50 7.49
N HIS A 174 24.29 -0.82 6.61
CA HIS A 174 22.95 -0.32 6.96
C HIS A 174 21.87 -0.88 6.03
N SER A 175 20.90 -1.60 6.59
CA SER A 175 19.74 -2.05 5.82
C SER A 175 18.82 -0.90 5.36
N GLY A 176 18.89 0.26 6.02
CA GLY A 176 18.02 1.41 5.79
C GLY A 176 16.55 1.18 6.18
N MET A 177 16.19 -0.03 6.58
CA MET A 177 14.81 -0.42 6.88
C MET A 177 14.47 -0.33 8.36
N GLY A 178 15.49 -0.19 9.22
CA GLY A 178 15.30 -0.17 10.68
C GLY A 178 14.76 -1.50 11.14
N THR A 179 15.59 -2.51 11.06
CA THR A 179 15.20 -3.81 11.53
C THR A 179 15.81 -4.09 12.83
N THR A 180 15.22 -4.76 13.68
CA THR A 180 15.62 -6.11 13.86
C THR A 180 14.51 -6.89 14.39
N LEU A 181 14.17 -7.84 13.69
CA LEU A 181 13.59 -8.94 14.37
C LEU A 181 14.64 -10.01 14.35
N SER A 182 15.45 -10.02 15.33
CA SER A 182 16.03 -11.27 15.74
C SER A 182 14.88 -12.07 16.31
N ALA A 183 14.40 -12.99 15.62
CA ALA A 183 13.81 -14.12 16.26
C ALA A 183 14.90 -14.97 16.83
#